data_d5f6a561ff813a14fcfc790a7de2d2de
#
_entry.id   d5f6a561ff813a14fcfc790a7de2d2de
#
_cell.length_a   1.000
_cell.length_b   1.000
_cell.length_c   1.000
_cell.angle_alpha   90.00
_cell.angle_beta   90.00
_cell.angle_gamma   90.00
#
_symmetry.space_group_name_H-M   'P 1'
#
loop_
_entity.id
_entity.type
_entity.pdbx_description
1 polymer ?
#
loop_
_entity_poly.entity_id
_entity_poly.type
_entity_poly.pdbx_seq_one_letter_code
_entity_poly.pdbx_strand_id
1 'polypeptide(L)'
;MSWSDDRFKSTFHRVKTPADPAVDYFGPRYSLAFFNQPNNDCEIQGPLKKYAMVTGTQFTQAAMKRNYAALEKTKAAAAAVDAKQSVPLVAGAA
;
A
#
# COMPACT_ATOMS: atom_id res chain seq x y z
N MET A 1 -0.28 -2.84 15.53
CA MET A 1 1.09 -2.58 16.02
C MET A 1 1.09 -1.53 17.12
N SER A 2 0.71 -0.29 16.85
CA SER A 2 0.83 0.81 17.83
C SER A 2 0.01 0.60 19.11
N TRP A 3 -1.20 0.09 19.03
CA TRP A 3 -2.04 -0.18 20.20
C TRP A 3 -1.55 -1.34 21.07
N SER A 4 -0.80 -2.25 20.50
CA SER A 4 -0.32 -3.44 21.18
C SER A 4 1.17 -3.39 21.54
N ASP A 5 1.84 -2.24 21.35
CA ASP A 5 3.28 -2.09 21.51
C ASP A 5 4.06 -3.17 20.73
N ASP A 6 3.63 -3.45 19.50
CA ASP A 6 4.17 -4.48 18.59
C ASP A 6 3.96 -5.92 19.03
N ARG A 7 3.14 -6.17 20.04
CA ARG A 7 2.75 -7.54 20.41
C ARG A 7 2.02 -8.24 19.26
N PHE A 8 1.17 -7.50 18.56
CA PHE A 8 0.52 -7.94 17.32
C PHE A 8 1.11 -7.19 16.15
N LYS A 9 1.74 -7.91 15.24
CA LYS A 9 2.40 -7.34 14.07
C LYS A 9 1.45 -7.30 12.88
N SER A 10 1.63 -6.30 12.03
CA SER A 10 0.94 -6.22 10.75
C SER A 10 1.64 -7.15 9.75
N THR A 11 0.87 -8.03 9.12
CA THR A 11 1.39 -8.97 8.13
C THR A 11 1.51 -8.30 6.77
N PHE A 12 2.68 -8.41 6.15
CA PHE A 12 2.85 -7.98 4.77
C PHE A 12 2.00 -8.85 3.84
N HIS A 13 1.23 -8.20 2.99
CA HIS A 13 0.36 -8.88 2.05
C HIS A 13 0.20 -8.04 0.78
N ARG A 14 -0.19 -8.70 -0.29
CA ARG A 14 -0.46 -8.06 -1.58
C ARG A 14 -1.49 -8.85 -2.37
N VAL A 15 -2.10 -8.20 -3.36
CA VAL A 15 -2.85 -8.91 -4.39
C VAL A 15 -1.85 -9.41 -5.43
N LYS A 16 -1.78 -10.73 -5.57
CA LYS A 16 -0.87 -11.38 -6.52
C LYS A 16 -1.50 -11.40 -7.91
N THR A 17 -0.73 -11.02 -8.92
CA THR A 17 -1.13 -11.21 -10.32
C THR A 17 -1.06 -12.70 -10.68
N PRO A 18 -2.08 -13.27 -11.36
CA PRO A 18 -2.01 -14.64 -11.82
C PRO A 18 -0.83 -14.84 -12.77
N ALA A 19 -0.10 -15.91 -12.59
CA ALA A 19 1.10 -16.22 -13.37
C ALA A 19 1.10 -17.63 -13.96
N ASP A 20 0.51 -18.62 -13.27
CA ASP A 20 0.52 -20.02 -13.65
C ASP A 20 -0.90 -20.48 -14.01
N PRO A 21 -1.21 -20.75 -15.30
CA PRO A 21 -2.53 -21.21 -15.73
C PRO A 21 -2.98 -22.53 -15.10
N ALA A 22 -2.05 -23.33 -14.60
CA ALA A 22 -2.38 -24.63 -14.01
C ALA A 22 -2.95 -24.50 -12.59
N VAL A 23 -2.55 -23.46 -11.84
CA VAL A 23 -2.93 -23.29 -10.43
C VAL A 23 -3.62 -21.97 -10.12
N ASP A 24 -3.43 -20.94 -10.94
CA ASP A 24 -3.99 -19.61 -10.73
C ASP A 24 -5.27 -19.41 -11.55
N TYR A 25 -6.21 -18.67 -10.97
CA TYR A 25 -7.45 -18.31 -11.65
C TYR A 25 -7.26 -17.03 -12.47
N PHE A 26 -7.58 -17.08 -13.76
CA PHE A 26 -7.42 -15.95 -14.70
C PHE A 26 -8.73 -15.25 -15.06
N GLY A 27 -9.87 -15.69 -14.52
CA GLY A 27 -11.18 -15.09 -14.78
C GLY A 27 -11.41 -13.76 -14.03
N PRO A 28 -12.59 -13.16 -14.19
CA PRO A 28 -12.97 -11.95 -13.44
C PRO A 28 -12.89 -12.18 -11.93
N ARG A 29 -12.38 -11.21 -11.22
CA ARG A 29 -12.18 -11.32 -9.77
C ARG A 29 -12.43 -9.96 -9.13
N TYR A 30 -13.28 -9.96 -8.11
CA TYR A 30 -13.64 -8.77 -7.35
C TYR A 30 -13.22 -8.95 -5.90
N SER A 31 -12.98 -7.84 -5.21
CA SER A 31 -12.62 -7.84 -3.81
C SER A 31 -13.32 -6.69 -3.10
N LEU A 32 -13.90 -6.97 -1.96
CA LEU A 32 -14.48 -5.96 -1.07
C LEU A 32 -13.76 -6.03 0.27
N ALA A 33 -13.04 -4.97 0.61
CA ALA A 33 -12.30 -4.89 1.86
C ALA A 33 -13.09 -4.08 2.90
N PHE A 34 -13.17 -4.59 4.11
CA PHE A 34 -13.71 -3.88 5.25
C PHE A 34 -12.58 -3.40 6.16
N PHE A 35 -12.57 -2.10 6.46
CA PHE A 35 -11.59 -1.50 7.34
C PHE A 35 -12.25 -1.14 8.67
N ASN A 36 -11.84 -1.83 9.73
CA ASN A 36 -12.26 -1.51 11.08
C ASN A 36 -11.30 -0.46 11.67
N GLN A 37 -11.68 0.80 11.52
CA GLN A 37 -10.84 1.91 11.96
C GLN A 37 -11.41 2.58 13.22
N PRO A 38 -10.54 3.13 14.10
CA PRO A 38 -10.99 3.89 15.24
C PRO A 38 -11.61 5.24 14.83
N ASN A 39 -12.35 5.87 15.74
CA ASN A 39 -12.84 7.22 15.56
C ASN A 39 -11.67 8.22 15.39
N ASN A 40 -11.95 9.35 14.75
CA ASN A 40 -10.93 10.36 14.47
C ASN A 40 -10.27 10.92 15.73
N ASP A 41 -11.01 11.04 16.80
CA ASP A 41 -10.55 11.55 18.10
C ASP A 41 -10.05 10.45 19.05
N CYS A 42 -10.07 9.19 18.61
CA CYS A 42 -9.61 8.08 19.42
C CYS A 42 -8.10 8.16 19.68
N GLU A 43 -7.71 8.05 20.94
CA GLU A 43 -6.32 8.01 21.34
C GLU A 43 -5.73 6.61 21.12
N ILE A 44 -4.62 6.54 20.37
CA ILE A 44 -3.95 5.29 20.03
C ILE A 44 -2.59 5.25 20.74
N GLN A 45 -2.49 4.42 21.75
CA GLN A 45 -1.25 4.15 22.46
C GLN A 45 -1.36 2.80 23.17
N GLY A 46 -0.30 2.00 23.10
CA GLY A 46 -0.25 0.73 23.82
C GLY A 46 0.02 0.91 25.31
N PRO A 47 -0.24 -0.12 26.13
CA PRO A 47 -0.05 -0.05 27.60
C PRO A 47 1.41 0.18 28.02
N LEU A 48 2.38 -0.23 27.22
CA LEU A 48 3.81 -0.02 27.50
C LEU A 48 4.35 1.29 26.94
N LYS A 49 3.52 2.06 26.24
CA LYS A 49 3.88 3.36 25.67
C LYS A 49 5.11 3.32 24.77
N LYS A 50 5.29 2.23 24.01
CA LYS A 50 6.42 2.06 23.10
C LYS A 50 6.45 3.13 22.02
N TYR A 51 5.29 3.57 21.56
CA TYR A 51 5.12 4.65 20.58
C TYR A 51 4.44 5.85 21.21
N ALA A 52 4.68 7.03 20.67
CA ALA A 52 3.98 8.25 21.09
C ALA A 52 2.47 8.11 20.81
N MET A 53 1.65 8.69 21.68
CA MET A 53 0.20 8.72 21.51
C MET A 53 -0.16 9.51 20.26
N VAL A 54 -1.04 8.95 19.43
CA VAL A 54 -1.60 9.61 18.23
C VAL A 54 -3.11 9.46 18.24
N THR A 55 -3.82 10.37 17.58
CA THR A 55 -5.26 10.23 17.35
C THR A 55 -5.53 9.40 16.10
N GLY A 56 -6.78 8.91 15.95
CA GLY A 56 -7.21 8.20 14.74
C GLY A 56 -6.96 9.01 13.47
N THR A 57 -7.26 10.31 13.50
CA THR A 57 -7.00 11.21 12.37
C THR A 57 -5.51 11.31 12.04
N GLN A 58 -4.66 11.53 13.04
CA GLN A 58 -3.21 11.61 12.84
C GLN A 58 -2.63 10.32 12.27
N PHE A 59 -3.07 9.18 12.76
CA PHE A 59 -2.63 7.88 12.27
C PHE A 59 -3.02 7.67 10.81
N THR A 60 -4.27 7.94 10.46
CA THR A 60 -4.78 7.79 9.09
C THR A 60 -4.07 8.74 8.14
N GLN A 61 -3.91 10.01 8.49
CA GLN A 61 -3.21 10.99 7.66
C GLN A 61 -1.75 10.62 7.43
N ALA A 62 -1.05 10.14 8.46
CA ALA A 62 0.34 9.70 8.32
C ALA A 62 0.45 8.48 7.40
N ALA A 63 -0.47 7.53 7.49
CA ALA A 63 -0.51 6.36 6.62
C ALA A 63 -0.77 6.76 5.16
N MET A 64 -1.72 7.62 4.91
CA MET A 64 -2.03 8.15 3.57
C MET A 64 -0.84 8.88 2.98
N LYS A 65 -0.17 9.73 3.76
CA LYS A 65 1.00 10.47 3.34
C LYS A 65 2.15 9.56 2.90
N ARG A 66 2.40 8.48 3.65
CA ARG A 66 3.40 7.46 3.28
C ARG A 66 3.03 6.75 1.99
N ASN A 67 1.76 6.39 1.83
CA ASN A 67 1.28 5.69 0.64
C ASN A 67 1.38 6.59 -0.60
N TYR A 68 1.05 7.86 -0.50
CA TYR A 68 1.21 8.81 -1.60
C TYR A 68 2.67 9.01 -1.99
N ALA A 69 3.56 9.15 -1.01
CA ALA A 69 4.99 9.28 -1.29
C ALA A 69 5.56 8.04 -2.01
N ALA A 70 5.14 6.84 -1.58
CA ALA A 70 5.52 5.60 -2.24
C ALA A 70 4.98 5.52 -3.67
N LEU A 71 3.72 5.91 -3.88
CA LEU A 71 3.09 5.92 -5.19
C LEU A 71 3.77 6.90 -6.15
N GLU A 72 4.12 8.09 -5.69
CA GLU A 72 4.84 9.08 -6.49
C GLU A 72 6.21 8.57 -6.94
N LYS A 73 6.95 7.92 -6.05
CA LYS A 73 8.23 7.28 -6.39
C LYS A 73 8.05 6.20 -7.45
N THR A 74 7.02 5.37 -7.31
CA THR A 74 6.72 4.31 -8.27
C THR A 74 6.35 4.88 -9.64
N LYS A 75 5.53 5.91 -9.67
CA LYS A 75 5.15 6.60 -10.92
C LYS A 75 6.35 7.23 -11.60
N ALA A 76 7.21 7.90 -10.85
CA ALA A 76 8.42 8.51 -11.39
C ALA A 76 9.37 7.47 -11.98
N ALA A 77 9.56 6.33 -11.29
CA ALA A 77 10.37 5.22 -11.80
C ALA A 77 9.78 4.60 -13.06
N ALA A 78 8.47 4.37 -13.10
CA ALA A 78 7.77 3.83 -14.26
C ALA A 78 7.86 4.78 -15.46
N ALA A 79 7.64 6.07 -15.25
CA ALA A 79 7.75 7.08 -16.29
C ALA A 79 9.18 7.16 -16.87
N ALA A 80 10.20 7.05 -16.02
CA ALA A 80 11.60 7.03 -16.48
C ALA A 80 11.91 5.79 -17.32
N VAL A 81 11.37 4.62 -16.96
CA VAL A 81 11.52 3.39 -17.74
C VAL A 81 10.79 3.50 -19.08
N ASP A 82 9.56 3.98 -19.09
CA ASP A 82 8.77 4.16 -20.30
C ASP A 82 9.44 5.15 -21.26
N ALA A 83 9.97 6.25 -20.76
CA ALA A 83 10.70 7.22 -21.56
C ALA A 83 11.92 6.61 -22.26
N LYS A 84 12.62 5.68 -21.61
CA LYS A 84 13.75 4.96 -22.20
C LYS A 84 13.31 3.92 -23.22
N GLN A 85 12.15 3.30 -23.06
CA GLN A 85 11.67 2.22 -23.92
C GLN A 85 10.80 2.71 -25.08
N SER A 86 10.19 3.88 -24.96
CA SER A 86 9.28 4.41 -25.99
C SER A 86 9.96 4.76 -27.31
N VAL A 87 11.23 5.17 -27.26
CA VAL A 87 11.99 5.57 -28.45
C VAL A 87 12.11 4.44 -29.48
N PRO A 88 12.55 3.21 -29.10
CA PRO A 88 12.59 2.08 -30.02
C PRO A 88 11.22 1.70 -30.59
N LEU A 89 10.17 1.77 -29.78
CA LEU A 89 8.81 1.44 -30.22
C LEU A 89 8.28 2.45 -31.26
N VAL A 90 8.51 3.72 -31.07
CA VAL A 90 8.14 4.76 -32.03
C VAL A 90 8.88 4.58 -33.34
N ALA A 91 10.16 4.29 -33.31
CA ALA A 91 10.97 4.01 -34.51
C ALA A 91 10.48 2.76 -35.24
N GLY A 92 10.04 1.72 -34.51
CA GLY A 92 9.51 0.51 -35.10
C GLY A 92 8.13 0.69 -35.72
N ALA A 93 7.32 1.64 -35.29
CA ALA A 93 6.01 1.94 -35.81
C ALA A 93 6.05 2.76 -37.11
N ALA A 94 7.12 3.45 -37.34
CA ALA A 94 7.32 4.24 -38.54
C ALA A 94 7.78 3.39 -39.72
#